data_a4e38881612a74d2d4845250fb1601ee
#
_entry.id   a4e38881612a74d2d4845250fb1601ee
#
_cell.length_a   1.000
_cell.length_b   1.000
_cell.length_c   1.000
_cell.angle_alpha   90.00
_cell.angle_beta   90.00
_cell.angle_gamma   90.00
#
_symmetry.space_group_name_H-M   'P 1'
#
loop_
_entity.id
_entity.type
_entity.pdbx_description
1 polymer ?
#
loop_
_entity_poly.entity_id
_entity_poly.type
_entity_poly.pdbx_seq_one_letter_code
_entity_poly.pdbx_strand_id
1 'polypeptide(L)'
;MTELIDRPPQVDQPPSPTAELLRVRGLHVAFGERAAVRGVDFALGAGESLGIVGESGSGKSTTALALLRMLPAGGRITGGAVELDGQDLAALPEEALRAVRGKRIAMVFQDPMSSLNPVLSVGRQLDEALRAHGGRRPKAERAAQAVELLELVGVPKAADRLGDFPHRFSGGQRQRIMIALALAHDAQVLVADEPTTALDPTVQRQILRLLARINRERGTALVVISHDLGVIAETCARLLVMRDGEVVEQGPTARLLTDPRHSYTKSLLAAVPRLDAPSRAAANSTPGAEPLLVVRGLAKAYGPRRRRSPALESVDLDLHPGETLGLVGESGSGKSTLARALVGAHPPDAGTVTFAGQPLDGRRARREVQLVFQDPYASLNPRLTVGRIIAEPLIAHRLGDRAQRQARVAELLEQVGLEASAAARSPREFSGGQRQRIGIARALAPEPSVLVCDEPVSALDVSIQAQVIELLARLQRELGLAVLFIAHDLAVVRQVSHRIAVLHRGRIVESGPADRVVTAPEHPYTAELLAAVPSLPTPTSGSLI
;
A
#
# COMPACT_ATOMS: atom_id res chain seq x y z
N MET A 1 24.72 -55.76 -17.88
CA MET A 1 25.89 -54.89 -17.74
C MET A 1 25.95 -54.06 -19.01
N THR A 2 25.37 -52.90 -19.00
CA THR A 2 25.59 -51.90 -20.04
C THR A 2 25.16 -50.55 -19.45
N GLU A 3 26.04 -49.62 -19.52
CA GLU A 3 26.06 -48.28 -18.94
C GLU A 3 24.83 -47.46 -19.24
N LEU A 4 24.19 -46.92 -18.19
CA LEU A 4 23.29 -45.78 -18.26
C LEU A 4 24.14 -44.50 -18.18
N ILE A 5 24.37 -43.88 -19.34
CA ILE A 5 25.04 -42.62 -19.51
C ILE A 5 24.11 -41.51 -19.01
N ASP A 6 24.58 -40.83 -17.98
CA ASP A 6 24.02 -39.64 -17.36
C ASP A 6 23.91 -38.50 -18.42
N ARG A 7 22.70 -38.16 -18.82
CA ARG A 7 22.46 -36.95 -19.66
C ARG A 7 22.32 -35.76 -18.72
N PRO A 8 23.11 -34.69 -18.92
CA PRO A 8 22.90 -33.44 -18.18
C PRO A 8 21.52 -32.87 -18.49
N PRO A 9 20.85 -32.20 -17.53
CA PRO A 9 19.55 -31.59 -17.75
C PRO A 9 19.64 -30.56 -18.89
N GLN A 10 18.75 -30.69 -19.87
CA GLN A 10 18.59 -29.70 -20.93
C GLN A 10 18.26 -28.36 -20.29
N VAL A 11 19.14 -27.39 -20.47
CA VAL A 11 18.87 -25.99 -20.19
C VAL A 11 17.72 -25.58 -21.13
N ASP A 12 16.56 -25.27 -20.55
CA ASP A 12 15.41 -24.77 -21.30
C ASP A 12 15.86 -23.59 -22.17
N GLN A 13 15.74 -23.76 -23.47
CA GLN A 13 15.90 -22.67 -24.43
C GLN A 13 14.85 -21.61 -24.12
N PRO A 14 15.19 -20.31 -24.15
CA PRO A 14 14.20 -19.26 -24.01
C PRO A 14 13.11 -19.45 -25.07
N PRO A 15 11.81 -19.29 -24.72
CA PRO A 15 10.73 -19.46 -25.66
C PRO A 15 10.99 -18.58 -26.89
N SER A 16 10.73 -19.14 -28.08
CA SER A 16 10.79 -18.44 -29.37
C SER A 16 10.09 -17.10 -29.27
N PRO A 17 10.50 -16.04 -29.99
CA PRO A 17 9.88 -14.72 -29.89
C PRO A 17 8.39 -14.84 -30.20
N THR A 18 7.57 -14.88 -29.17
CA THR A 18 6.11 -14.76 -29.28
C THR A 18 5.82 -13.44 -29.98
N ALA A 19 4.93 -13.46 -30.98
CA ALA A 19 4.54 -12.26 -31.70
C ALA A 19 4.17 -11.16 -30.70
N GLU A 20 4.76 -9.98 -30.85
CA GLU A 20 4.52 -8.84 -29.97
C GLU A 20 3.04 -8.44 -30.05
N LEU A 21 2.34 -8.57 -28.92
CA LEU A 21 0.92 -8.20 -28.81
C LEU A 21 0.76 -6.71 -28.53
N LEU A 22 1.53 -6.17 -27.59
CA LEU A 22 1.55 -4.74 -27.24
C LEU A 22 2.98 -4.21 -27.41
N ARG A 23 3.14 -3.14 -28.18
CA ARG A 23 4.41 -2.45 -28.39
C ARG A 23 4.26 -0.96 -28.12
N VAL A 24 5.12 -0.44 -27.28
CA VAL A 24 5.22 1.00 -26.98
C VAL A 24 6.57 1.49 -27.49
N ARG A 25 6.57 2.53 -28.30
CA ARG A 25 7.78 3.10 -28.90
C ARG A 25 7.85 4.59 -28.65
N GLY A 26 8.92 5.03 -27.97
CA GLY A 26 9.23 6.43 -27.74
C GLY A 26 8.04 7.21 -27.15
N LEU A 27 7.28 6.63 -26.23
CA LEU A 27 6.07 7.26 -25.69
C LEU A 27 6.42 8.51 -24.90
N HIS A 28 5.85 9.65 -25.31
CA HIS A 28 5.94 10.92 -24.61
C HIS A 28 4.56 11.37 -24.17
N VAL A 29 4.41 11.79 -22.91
CA VAL A 29 3.17 12.36 -22.36
C VAL A 29 3.47 13.63 -21.59
N ALA A 30 2.67 14.66 -21.80
CA ALA A 30 2.80 15.95 -21.11
C ALA A 30 1.47 16.43 -20.55
N PHE A 31 1.53 17.18 -19.44
CA PHE A 31 0.45 17.95 -18.82
C PHE A 31 0.83 19.45 -18.88
N GLY A 32 0.21 20.18 -19.80
CA GLY A 32 0.67 21.53 -20.12
C GLY A 32 2.11 21.49 -20.65
N GLU A 33 3.02 22.21 -19.98
CA GLU A 33 4.47 22.23 -20.29
C GLU A 33 5.27 21.13 -19.59
N ARG A 34 4.69 20.47 -18.60
CA ARG A 34 5.39 19.44 -17.82
C ARG A 34 5.35 18.09 -18.53
N ALA A 35 6.52 17.61 -18.95
CA ALA A 35 6.67 16.24 -19.45
C ALA A 35 6.57 15.25 -18.28
N ALA A 36 5.60 14.33 -18.35
CA ALA A 36 5.37 13.28 -17.36
C ALA A 36 5.92 11.91 -17.80
N VAL A 37 6.02 11.67 -19.11
CA VAL A 37 6.65 10.46 -19.71
C VAL A 37 7.55 10.94 -20.83
N ARG A 38 8.76 10.38 -20.91
CA ARG A 38 9.84 10.86 -21.77
C ARG A 38 10.50 9.71 -22.52
N GLY A 39 9.92 9.29 -23.65
CA GLY A 39 10.54 8.29 -24.52
C GLY A 39 10.52 6.87 -23.94
N VAL A 40 9.38 6.42 -23.41
CA VAL A 40 9.25 5.08 -22.85
C VAL A 40 9.09 4.06 -23.97
N ASP A 41 9.93 2.99 -23.92
CA ASP A 41 9.95 1.88 -24.86
C ASP A 41 9.80 0.54 -24.13
N PHE A 42 8.85 -0.28 -24.56
CA PHE A 42 8.73 -1.69 -24.17
C PHE A 42 7.84 -2.48 -25.13
N ALA A 43 7.97 -3.80 -25.11
CA ALA A 43 7.08 -4.72 -25.83
C ALA A 43 6.61 -5.81 -24.88
N LEU A 44 5.42 -6.37 -25.15
CA LEU A 44 4.79 -7.43 -24.38
C LEU A 44 4.15 -8.44 -25.33
N GLY A 45 4.53 -9.70 -25.22
CA GLY A 45 3.94 -10.83 -25.94
C GLY A 45 2.64 -11.32 -25.31
N ALA A 46 1.89 -12.16 -26.02
CA ALA A 46 0.71 -12.82 -25.49
C ALA A 46 1.10 -13.71 -24.29
N GLY A 47 0.35 -13.60 -23.18
CA GLY A 47 0.63 -14.36 -21.96
C GLY A 47 1.87 -13.90 -21.17
N GLU A 48 2.63 -12.91 -21.64
CA GLU A 48 3.74 -12.33 -20.87
C GLU A 48 3.24 -11.47 -19.72
N SER A 49 4.10 -11.33 -18.68
CA SER A 49 3.87 -10.41 -17.56
C SER A 49 5.02 -9.43 -17.42
N LEU A 50 4.68 -8.13 -17.38
CA LEU A 50 5.60 -7.01 -17.22
C LEU A 50 5.26 -6.22 -15.96
N GLY A 51 6.22 -6.06 -15.07
CA GLY A 51 6.14 -5.16 -13.94
C GLY A 51 6.67 -3.77 -14.28
N ILE A 52 6.03 -2.72 -13.82
CA ILE A 52 6.52 -1.35 -13.90
C ILE A 52 6.64 -0.80 -12.49
N VAL A 53 7.87 -0.45 -12.07
CA VAL A 53 8.15 0.09 -10.74
C VAL A 53 8.83 1.44 -10.80
N GLY A 54 8.82 2.17 -9.69
CA GLY A 54 9.46 3.48 -9.51
C GLY A 54 8.72 4.28 -8.44
N GLU A 55 9.26 5.43 -8.04
CA GLU A 55 8.66 6.34 -7.07
C GLU A 55 7.39 7.02 -7.60
N SER A 56 6.62 7.65 -6.69
CA SER A 56 5.46 8.46 -7.07
C SER A 56 5.89 9.62 -7.98
N GLY A 57 5.11 9.84 -9.02
CA GLY A 57 5.46 10.83 -10.02
C GLY A 57 6.49 10.39 -11.07
N SER A 58 7.00 9.16 -11.03
CA SER A 58 7.92 8.63 -12.06
C SER A 58 7.26 8.36 -13.42
N GLY A 59 5.94 8.52 -13.54
CA GLY A 59 5.22 8.36 -14.81
C GLY A 59 4.52 7.02 -15.01
N LYS A 60 4.57 6.08 -14.07
CA LYS A 60 3.97 4.72 -14.17
C LYS A 60 2.48 4.72 -14.54
N SER A 61 1.64 5.31 -13.68
CA SER A 61 0.19 5.38 -13.93
C SER A 61 -0.14 6.22 -15.16
N THR A 62 0.67 7.26 -15.44
CA THR A 62 0.54 8.05 -16.68
C THR A 62 0.82 7.20 -17.91
N THR A 63 1.83 6.35 -17.86
CA THR A 63 2.13 5.37 -18.93
C THR A 63 0.96 4.41 -19.12
N ALA A 64 0.43 3.81 -18.03
CA ALA A 64 -0.73 2.92 -18.09
C ALA A 64 -1.97 3.59 -18.70
N LEU A 65 -2.29 4.81 -18.26
CA LEU A 65 -3.42 5.57 -18.80
C LEU A 65 -3.22 5.95 -20.27
N ALA A 66 -1.96 6.21 -20.68
CA ALA A 66 -1.64 6.51 -22.07
C ALA A 66 -1.86 5.30 -22.99
N LEU A 67 -1.63 4.05 -22.52
CA LEU A 67 -1.93 2.83 -23.30
C LEU A 67 -3.40 2.77 -23.74
N LEU A 68 -4.30 3.31 -22.92
CA LEU A 68 -5.74 3.35 -23.21
C LEU A 68 -6.20 4.74 -23.69
N ARG A 69 -5.31 5.72 -23.84
CA ARG A 69 -5.66 7.15 -24.05
C ARG A 69 -6.70 7.67 -23.05
N MET A 70 -6.57 7.30 -21.78
CA MET A 70 -7.45 7.73 -20.68
C MET A 70 -6.75 8.74 -19.77
N LEU A 71 -5.90 9.59 -20.35
CA LEU A 71 -5.21 10.64 -19.60
C LEU A 71 -6.19 11.63 -18.98
N PRO A 72 -5.96 12.10 -17.76
CA PRO A 72 -6.76 13.18 -17.14
C PRO A 72 -6.74 14.47 -17.96
N ALA A 73 -7.65 15.38 -17.63
CA ALA A 73 -7.75 16.68 -18.30
C ALA A 73 -6.38 17.41 -18.33
N GLY A 74 -6.00 17.92 -19.50
CA GLY A 74 -4.71 18.56 -19.74
C GLY A 74 -3.57 17.60 -20.11
N GLY A 75 -3.76 16.28 -19.97
CA GLY A 75 -2.81 15.26 -20.40
C GLY A 75 -2.93 14.96 -21.89
N ARG A 76 -1.80 14.86 -22.60
CA ARG A 76 -1.76 14.51 -24.01
C ARG A 76 -0.53 13.66 -24.34
N ILE A 77 -0.67 12.72 -25.27
CA ILE A 77 0.45 12.03 -25.89
C ILE A 77 1.08 13.04 -26.87
N THR A 78 2.34 13.35 -26.69
CA THR A 78 3.09 14.35 -27.48
C THR A 78 4.05 13.72 -28.47
N GLY A 79 4.29 12.41 -28.37
CA GLY A 79 5.14 11.66 -29.29
C GLY A 79 5.11 10.16 -29.01
N GLY A 80 5.66 9.41 -29.94
CA GLY A 80 5.71 7.95 -29.88
C GLY A 80 4.45 7.27 -30.39
N ALA A 81 4.41 5.92 -30.26
CA ALA A 81 3.32 5.07 -30.69
C ALA A 81 2.96 4.02 -29.63
N VAL A 82 1.69 3.65 -29.56
CA VAL A 82 1.17 2.54 -28.75
C VAL A 82 0.46 1.57 -29.67
N GLU A 83 1.11 0.48 -30.02
CA GLU A 83 0.60 -0.51 -30.99
C GLU A 83 0.05 -1.72 -30.25
N LEU A 84 -1.19 -2.10 -30.54
CA LEU A 84 -1.81 -3.35 -30.10
C LEU A 84 -2.07 -4.22 -31.33
N ASP A 85 -1.36 -5.34 -31.43
CA ASP A 85 -1.44 -6.25 -32.57
C ASP A 85 -1.23 -5.49 -33.92
N GLY A 86 -0.19 -4.65 -33.95
CA GLY A 86 0.18 -3.81 -35.11
C GLY A 86 -0.69 -2.57 -35.35
N GLN A 87 -1.74 -2.36 -34.56
CA GLN A 87 -2.63 -1.19 -34.67
C GLN A 87 -2.23 -0.09 -33.69
N ASP A 88 -1.86 1.09 -34.18
CA ASP A 88 -1.52 2.25 -33.32
C ASP A 88 -2.78 2.84 -32.67
N LEU A 89 -2.89 2.63 -31.35
CA LEU A 89 -4.01 3.15 -30.54
C LEU A 89 -3.95 4.66 -30.38
N ALA A 90 -2.77 5.27 -30.46
CA ALA A 90 -2.61 6.72 -30.34
C ALA A 90 -3.23 7.48 -31.51
N ALA A 91 -3.25 6.87 -32.70
CA ALA A 91 -3.79 7.46 -33.91
C ALA A 91 -5.29 7.17 -34.14
N LEU A 92 -5.90 6.24 -33.37
CA LEU A 92 -7.29 5.85 -33.59
C LEU A 92 -8.28 6.98 -33.29
N PRO A 93 -9.36 7.11 -34.09
CA PRO A 93 -10.51 7.94 -33.69
C PRO A 93 -11.18 7.35 -32.45
N GLU A 94 -11.85 8.21 -31.65
CA GLU A 94 -12.39 7.82 -30.33
C GLU A 94 -13.41 6.66 -30.43
N GLU A 95 -14.21 6.61 -31.49
CA GLU A 95 -15.18 5.52 -31.71
C GLU A 95 -14.48 4.16 -31.89
N ALA A 96 -13.42 4.10 -32.68
CA ALA A 96 -12.61 2.89 -32.85
C ALA A 96 -11.88 2.49 -31.57
N LEU A 97 -11.39 3.49 -30.81
CA LEU A 97 -10.72 3.25 -29.53
C LEU A 97 -11.69 2.70 -28.47
N ARG A 98 -12.95 3.14 -28.46
CA ARG A 98 -14.00 2.55 -27.60
C ARG A 98 -14.21 1.06 -27.88
N ALA A 99 -14.10 0.63 -29.12
CA ALA A 99 -14.20 -0.79 -29.48
C ALA A 99 -13.01 -1.62 -28.96
N VAL A 100 -11.88 -1.00 -28.69
CA VAL A 100 -10.66 -1.65 -28.16
C VAL A 100 -10.65 -1.67 -26.62
N ARG A 101 -11.02 -0.55 -26.00
CA ARG A 101 -11.06 -0.42 -24.52
C ARG A 101 -12.04 -1.41 -23.90
N GLY A 102 -11.61 -2.16 -22.90
CA GLY A 102 -12.38 -3.17 -22.19
C GLY A 102 -12.54 -4.50 -22.94
N LYS A 103 -12.37 -4.52 -24.29
CA LYS A 103 -12.49 -5.72 -25.12
C LYS A 103 -11.14 -6.33 -25.51
N ARG A 104 -10.16 -5.52 -25.86
CA ARG A 104 -8.81 -5.99 -26.24
C ARG A 104 -7.76 -5.60 -25.19
N ILE A 105 -7.88 -4.40 -24.63
CA ILE A 105 -7.06 -3.93 -23.53
C ILE A 105 -7.98 -3.42 -22.41
N ALA A 106 -7.82 -3.95 -21.19
CA ALA A 106 -8.60 -3.56 -20.03
C ALA A 106 -7.69 -3.05 -18.91
N MET A 107 -8.26 -2.29 -17.97
CA MET A 107 -7.51 -1.70 -16.85
C MET A 107 -8.22 -1.93 -15.53
N VAL A 108 -7.45 -2.31 -14.53
CA VAL A 108 -7.81 -2.30 -13.11
C VAL A 108 -7.17 -1.05 -12.52
N PHE A 109 -8.00 -0.11 -12.05
CA PHE A 109 -7.53 1.17 -11.49
C PHE A 109 -7.07 1.02 -10.05
N GLN A 110 -6.26 1.98 -9.59
CA GLN A 110 -5.62 1.99 -8.28
C GLN A 110 -6.61 2.01 -7.11
N ASP A 111 -7.69 2.80 -7.20
CA ASP A 111 -8.65 2.98 -6.11
C ASP A 111 -10.03 2.39 -6.43
N PRO A 112 -10.42 1.29 -5.76
CA PRO A 112 -11.75 0.70 -5.95
C PRO A 112 -12.90 1.58 -5.41
N MET A 113 -12.61 2.54 -4.54
CA MET A 113 -13.63 3.44 -3.99
C MET A 113 -14.08 4.49 -5.00
N SER A 114 -13.17 4.99 -5.82
CA SER A 114 -13.46 5.95 -6.88
C SER A 114 -13.89 5.29 -8.19
N SER A 115 -13.50 4.03 -8.42
CA SER A 115 -13.74 3.31 -9.68
C SER A 115 -15.11 2.62 -9.72
N LEU A 116 -15.62 2.15 -8.57
CA LEU A 116 -16.97 1.60 -8.49
C LEU A 116 -17.99 2.70 -8.19
N ASN A 117 -19.06 2.76 -8.98
CA ASN A 117 -20.14 3.71 -8.73
C ASN A 117 -20.91 3.33 -7.45
N PRO A 118 -20.86 4.14 -6.37
CA PRO A 118 -21.44 3.77 -5.07
C PRO A 118 -22.98 3.72 -5.06
N VAL A 119 -23.64 4.34 -6.04
CA VAL A 119 -25.12 4.38 -6.15
C VAL A 119 -25.70 3.33 -7.10
N LEU A 120 -24.85 2.49 -7.70
CA LEU A 120 -25.26 1.36 -8.53
C LEU A 120 -24.91 0.04 -7.84
N SER A 121 -25.79 -0.97 -7.96
CA SER A 121 -25.46 -2.31 -7.49
C SER A 121 -24.35 -2.94 -8.34
N VAL A 122 -23.60 -3.87 -7.76
CA VAL A 122 -22.51 -4.58 -8.46
C VAL A 122 -23.00 -5.30 -9.71
N GLY A 123 -24.17 -5.98 -9.62
CA GLY A 123 -24.77 -6.64 -10.77
C GLY A 123 -25.14 -5.68 -11.89
N ARG A 124 -25.60 -4.45 -11.57
CA ARG A 124 -25.87 -3.44 -12.59
C ARG A 124 -24.60 -2.96 -13.29
N GLN A 125 -23.52 -2.73 -12.54
CA GLN A 125 -22.25 -2.30 -13.11
C GLN A 125 -21.65 -3.38 -14.02
N LEU A 126 -21.75 -4.67 -13.63
CA LEU A 126 -21.36 -5.79 -14.48
C LEU A 126 -22.26 -5.91 -15.72
N ASP A 127 -23.58 -5.74 -15.60
CA ASP A 127 -24.50 -5.73 -16.74
C ASP A 127 -24.15 -4.63 -17.75
N GLU A 128 -23.84 -3.43 -17.27
CA GLU A 128 -23.41 -2.30 -18.10
C GLU A 128 -22.09 -2.61 -18.83
N ALA A 129 -21.10 -3.19 -18.13
CA ALA A 129 -19.84 -3.60 -18.73
C ALA A 129 -20.06 -4.67 -19.82
N LEU A 130 -20.83 -5.71 -19.54
CA LEU A 130 -21.16 -6.79 -20.49
C LEU A 130 -21.92 -6.29 -21.72
N ARG A 131 -22.75 -5.27 -21.57
CA ARG A 131 -23.50 -4.65 -22.67
C ARG A 131 -22.61 -3.81 -23.59
N ALA A 132 -21.56 -3.21 -23.06
CA ALA A 132 -20.71 -2.28 -23.80
C ALA A 132 -20.15 -2.88 -25.11
N HIS A 133 -19.83 -4.20 -25.11
CA HIS A 133 -19.27 -4.90 -26.27
C HIS A 133 -19.98 -6.23 -26.59
N GLY A 134 -20.93 -6.66 -25.78
CA GLY A 134 -21.55 -7.99 -25.85
C GLY A 134 -22.74 -8.13 -26.81
N GLY A 135 -23.08 -7.08 -27.57
CA GLY A 135 -24.25 -7.12 -28.46
C GLY A 135 -25.58 -7.24 -27.70
N ARG A 136 -26.64 -7.78 -28.38
CA ARG A 136 -27.99 -7.93 -27.78
C ARG A 136 -28.15 -9.27 -27.06
N ARG A 137 -27.29 -9.60 -26.09
CA ARG A 137 -27.49 -10.80 -25.27
C ARG A 137 -28.70 -10.61 -24.35
N PRO A 138 -29.52 -11.66 -24.10
CA PRO A 138 -30.60 -11.62 -23.12
C PRO A 138 -30.12 -11.22 -21.72
N LYS A 139 -30.99 -10.53 -20.96
CA LYS A 139 -30.66 -10.09 -19.60
C LYS A 139 -30.28 -11.26 -18.68
N ALA A 140 -30.96 -12.40 -18.84
CA ALA A 140 -30.69 -13.60 -18.04
C ALA A 140 -29.28 -14.17 -18.28
N GLU A 141 -28.83 -14.21 -19.53
CA GLU A 141 -27.46 -14.66 -19.86
C GLU A 141 -26.39 -13.73 -19.31
N ARG A 142 -26.60 -12.41 -19.40
CA ARG A 142 -25.67 -11.45 -18.79
C ARG A 142 -25.63 -11.53 -17.28
N ALA A 143 -26.79 -11.80 -16.63
CA ALA A 143 -26.83 -12.03 -15.19
C ALA A 143 -26.06 -13.31 -14.79
N ALA A 144 -26.21 -14.40 -15.55
CA ALA A 144 -25.43 -15.62 -15.33
C ALA A 144 -23.92 -15.36 -15.51
N GLN A 145 -23.53 -14.68 -16.59
CA GLN A 145 -22.14 -14.32 -16.84
C GLN A 145 -21.56 -13.39 -15.73
N ALA A 146 -22.38 -12.48 -15.19
CA ALA A 146 -21.97 -11.64 -14.07
C ALA A 146 -21.69 -12.46 -12.79
N VAL A 147 -22.49 -13.51 -12.55
CA VAL A 147 -22.24 -14.47 -11.45
C VAL A 147 -20.94 -15.23 -11.69
N GLU A 148 -20.75 -15.79 -12.88
CA GLU A 148 -19.51 -16.52 -13.26
C GLU A 148 -18.26 -15.65 -13.07
N LEU A 149 -18.30 -14.38 -13.49
CA LEU A 149 -17.20 -13.43 -13.29
C LEU A 149 -16.91 -13.18 -11.81
N LEU A 150 -17.93 -13.02 -10.97
CA LEU A 150 -17.76 -12.84 -9.53
C LEU A 150 -17.22 -14.10 -8.85
N GLU A 151 -17.65 -15.28 -9.28
CA GLU A 151 -17.13 -16.58 -8.81
C GLU A 151 -15.68 -16.78 -9.23
N LEU A 152 -15.33 -16.46 -10.48
CA LEU A 152 -13.96 -16.50 -11.00
C LEU A 152 -12.99 -15.71 -10.15
N VAL A 153 -13.39 -14.51 -9.73
CA VAL A 153 -12.57 -13.66 -8.87
C VAL A 153 -12.70 -14.00 -7.39
N GLY A 154 -13.51 -15.00 -7.02
CA GLY A 154 -13.67 -15.50 -5.65
C GLY A 154 -14.49 -14.59 -4.74
N VAL A 155 -15.52 -13.92 -5.25
CA VAL A 155 -16.51 -13.23 -4.42
C VAL A 155 -17.50 -14.28 -3.86
N PRO A 156 -17.59 -14.46 -2.53
CA PRO A 156 -18.46 -15.49 -1.96
C PRO A 156 -19.94 -15.16 -2.15
N LYS A 157 -20.78 -16.19 -2.42
CA LYS A 157 -22.23 -16.07 -2.65
C LYS A 157 -22.57 -15.07 -3.76
N ALA A 158 -21.86 -15.16 -4.89
CA ALA A 158 -21.93 -14.21 -6.00
C ALA A 158 -23.37 -13.96 -6.48
N ALA A 159 -24.18 -15.01 -6.64
CA ALA A 159 -25.57 -14.92 -7.10
C ALA A 159 -26.44 -14.07 -6.17
N ASP A 160 -26.30 -14.24 -4.86
CA ASP A 160 -27.11 -13.54 -3.84
C ASP A 160 -26.70 -12.05 -3.73
N ARG A 161 -25.51 -11.71 -4.18
CA ARG A 161 -24.89 -10.40 -3.95
C ARG A 161 -24.89 -9.46 -5.15
N LEU A 162 -25.46 -9.87 -6.29
CA LEU A 162 -25.59 -8.99 -7.45
C LEU A 162 -26.36 -7.70 -7.14
N GLY A 163 -27.35 -7.76 -6.23
CA GLY A 163 -28.11 -6.61 -5.77
C GLY A 163 -27.40 -5.71 -4.77
N ASP A 164 -26.26 -6.15 -4.22
CA ASP A 164 -25.52 -5.38 -3.22
C ASP A 164 -24.78 -4.19 -3.86
N PHE A 165 -24.67 -3.11 -3.08
CA PHE A 165 -23.91 -1.91 -3.44
C PHE A 165 -22.44 -2.03 -3.00
N PRO A 166 -21.50 -1.30 -3.64
CA PRO A 166 -20.07 -1.40 -3.32
C PRO A 166 -19.73 -1.23 -1.84
N HIS A 167 -20.43 -0.38 -1.10
CA HIS A 167 -20.17 -0.15 0.32
C HIS A 167 -20.45 -1.37 1.24
N ARG A 168 -21.15 -2.40 0.75
CA ARG A 168 -21.38 -3.66 1.47
C ARG A 168 -20.25 -4.68 1.32
N PHE A 169 -19.26 -4.38 0.49
CA PHE A 169 -18.12 -5.25 0.24
C PHE A 169 -16.87 -4.74 0.97
N SER A 170 -16.01 -5.65 1.42
CA SER A 170 -14.69 -5.30 1.94
C SER A 170 -13.78 -4.70 0.85
N GLY A 171 -12.66 -4.06 1.22
CA GLY A 171 -11.68 -3.53 0.26
C GLY A 171 -11.23 -4.57 -0.76
N GLY A 172 -10.80 -5.73 -0.29
CA GLY A 172 -10.37 -6.83 -1.16
C GLY A 172 -11.49 -7.39 -2.04
N GLN A 173 -12.75 -7.43 -1.55
CA GLN A 173 -13.89 -7.84 -2.38
C GLN A 173 -14.20 -6.81 -3.47
N ARG A 174 -14.08 -5.50 -3.18
CA ARG A 174 -14.23 -4.44 -4.19
C ARG A 174 -13.15 -4.53 -5.26
N GLN A 175 -11.90 -4.83 -4.85
CA GLN A 175 -10.81 -5.05 -5.79
C GLN A 175 -11.10 -6.24 -6.72
N ARG A 176 -11.60 -7.35 -6.18
CA ARG A 176 -12.03 -8.51 -6.98
C ARG A 176 -13.15 -8.16 -7.95
N ILE A 177 -14.12 -7.33 -7.54
CA ILE A 177 -15.21 -6.86 -8.40
C ILE A 177 -14.65 -5.99 -9.55
N MET A 178 -13.66 -5.12 -9.29
CA MET A 178 -12.99 -4.34 -10.35
C MET A 178 -12.26 -5.25 -11.35
N ILE A 179 -11.59 -6.29 -10.87
CA ILE A 179 -10.96 -7.29 -11.75
C ILE A 179 -12.04 -8.01 -12.57
N ALA A 180 -13.18 -8.38 -11.97
CA ALA A 180 -14.30 -8.99 -12.70
C ALA A 180 -14.84 -8.07 -13.81
N LEU A 181 -14.98 -6.77 -13.55
CA LEU A 181 -15.37 -5.77 -14.55
C LEU A 181 -14.35 -5.68 -15.69
N ALA A 182 -13.06 -5.68 -15.40
CA ALA A 182 -12.00 -5.66 -16.41
C ALA A 182 -11.95 -6.93 -17.26
N LEU A 183 -12.40 -8.07 -16.72
CA LEU A 183 -12.45 -9.36 -17.40
C LEU A 183 -13.76 -9.62 -18.15
N ALA A 184 -14.70 -8.69 -18.17
CA ALA A 184 -16.04 -8.90 -18.75
C ALA A 184 -16.03 -9.35 -20.22
N HIS A 185 -14.95 -9.07 -20.99
CA HIS A 185 -14.82 -9.36 -22.41
C HIS A 185 -13.53 -10.10 -22.80
N ASP A 186 -12.90 -10.81 -21.87
CA ASP A 186 -11.69 -11.61 -22.12
C ASP A 186 -10.56 -10.81 -22.82
N ALA A 187 -10.24 -9.65 -22.28
CA ALA A 187 -9.22 -8.76 -22.82
C ALA A 187 -7.87 -9.47 -23.02
N GLN A 188 -7.21 -9.21 -24.15
CA GLN A 188 -5.90 -9.76 -24.48
C GLN A 188 -4.79 -9.20 -23.59
N VAL A 189 -4.93 -7.93 -23.17
CA VAL A 189 -4.01 -7.23 -22.26
C VAL A 189 -4.78 -6.71 -21.06
N LEU A 190 -4.31 -7.02 -19.87
CA LEU A 190 -4.80 -6.49 -18.61
C LEU A 190 -3.72 -5.58 -17.97
N VAL A 191 -4.04 -4.31 -17.81
CA VAL A 191 -3.20 -3.35 -17.10
C VAL A 191 -3.73 -3.20 -15.69
N ALA A 192 -2.93 -3.53 -14.69
CA ALA A 192 -3.28 -3.42 -13.28
C ALA A 192 -2.43 -2.33 -12.61
N ASP A 193 -3.04 -1.18 -12.33
CA ASP A 193 -2.38 -0.05 -11.69
C ASP A 193 -2.55 -0.15 -10.17
N GLU A 194 -1.48 -0.50 -9.49
CA GLU A 194 -1.42 -0.72 -8.04
C GLU A 194 -2.57 -1.60 -7.50
N PRO A 195 -2.75 -2.81 -8.02
CA PRO A 195 -3.96 -3.62 -7.75
C PRO A 195 -4.07 -4.12 -6.30
N THR A 196 -3.06 -3.91 -5.47
CA THR A 196 -3.01 -4.39 -4.08
C THR A 196 -2.79 -3.29 -3.06
N THR A 197 -2.75 -2.02 -3.48
CA THR A 197 -2.57 -0.88 -2.57
C THR A 197 -3.71 -0.81 -1.54
N ALA A 198 -3.35 -0.53 -0.28
CA ALA A 198 -4.24 -0.49 0.88
C ALA A 198 -4.96 -1.81 1.22
N LEU A 199 -4.47 -2.94 0.73
CA LEU A 199 -4.92 -4.28 1.13
C LEU A 199 -3.96 -4.87 2.18
N ASP A 200 -4.51 -5.72 3.05
CA ASP A 200 -3.68 -6.51 3.97
C ASP A 200 -2.91 -7.61 3.21
N PRO A 201 -1.78 -8.11 3.75
CA PRO A 201 -0.91 -9.08 3.06
C PRO A 201 -1.63 -10.35 2.60
N THR A 202 -2.60 -10.85 3.38
CA THR A 202 -3.36 -12.06 3.05
C THR A 202 -4.23 -11.83 1.80
N VAL A 203 -4.97 -10.72 1.77
CA VAL A 203 -5.81 -10.34 0.61
C VAL A 203 -4.94 -9.95 -0.58
N GLN A 204 -3.84 -9.23 -0.38
CA GLN A 204 -2.85 -8.91 -1.41
C GLN A 204 -2.37 -10.18 -2.12
N ARG A 205 -1.89 -11.17 -1.39
CA ARG A 205 -1.46 -12.47 -1.96
C ARG A 205 -2.57 -13.15 -2.77
N GLN A 206 -3.81 -13.11 -2.28
CA GLN A 206 -4.94 -13.70 -3.00
C GLN A 206 -5.22 -12.99 -4.33
N ILE A 207 -5.11 -11.66 -4.40
CA ILE A 207 -5.25 -10.88 -5.63
C ILE A 207 -4.11 -11.19 -6.60
N LEU A 208 -2.85 -11.26 -6.13
CA LEU A 208 -1.69 -11.60 -6.97
C LEU A 208 -1.82 -13.00 -7.57
N ARG A 209 -2.23 -13.99 -6.78
CA ARG A 209 -2.51 -15.35 -7.27
C ARG A 209 -3.63 -15.37 -8.31
N LEU A 210 -4.68 -14.55 -8.12
CA LEU A 210 -5.75 -14.40 -9.09
C LEU A 210 -5.22 -13.85 -10.42
N LEU A 211 -4.44 -12.77 -10.40
CA LEU A 211 -3.85 -12.17 -11.61
C LEU A 211 -2.90 -13.15 -12.31
N ALA A 212 -2.04 -13.83 -11.58
CA ALA A 212 -1.15 -14.86 -12.12
C ALA A 212 -1.93 -16.05 -12.72
N ARG A 213 -3.07 -16.46 -12.14
CA ARG A 213 -3.95 -17.49 -12.67
C ARG A 213 -4.59 -17.04 -13.99
N ILE A 214 -5.13 -15.81 -14.05
CA ILE A 214 -5.71 -15.24 -15.26
C ILE A 214 -4.66 -15.20 -16.38
N ASN A 215 -3.46 -14.73 -16.10
CA ASN A 215 -2.36 -14.69 -17.05
C ASN A 215 -2.05 -16.08 -17.63
N ARG A 216 -1.88 -17.10 -16.77
CA ARG A 216 -1.53 -18.47 -17.20
C ARG A 216 -2.67 -19.22 -17.90
N GLU A 217 -3.90 -19.17 -17.32
CA GLU A 217 -5.01 -19.99 -17.81
C GLU A 217 -5.69 -19.41 -19.04
N ARG A 218 -5.70 -18.05 -19.17
CA ARG A 218 -6.36 -17.35 -20.28
C ARG A 218 -5.37 -16.81 -21.33
N GLY A 219 -4.06 -16.90 -21.08
CA GLY A 219 -3.06 -16.31 -21.96
C GLY A 219 -3.12 -14.77 -22.02
N THR A 220 -3.80 -14.14 -21.07
CA THR A 220 -3.91 -12.67 -20.99
C THR A 220 -2.54 -12.08 -20.69
N ALA A 221 -2.05 -11.18 -21.53
CA ALA A 221 -0.83 -10.43 -21.23
C ALA A 221 -1.07 -9.46 -20.06
N LEU A 222 -0.14 -9.39 -19.11
CA LEU A 222 -0.33 -8.66 -17.88
C LEU A 222 0.71 -7.54 -17.72
N VAL A 223 0.26 -6.30 -17.52
CA VAL A 223 1.08 -5.18 -17.08
C VAL A 223 0.70 -4.85 -15.63
N VAL A 224 1.62 -5.02 -14.69
CA VAL A 224 1.40 -4.69 -13.26
C VAL A 224 2.24 -3.50 -12.89
N ILE A 225 1.59 -2.45 -12.44
CA ILE A 225 2.26 -1.30 -11.85
C ILE A 225 2.21 -1.45 -10.33
N SER A 226 3.34 -1.33 -9.69
CA SER A 226 3.44 -1.37 -8.23
C SER A 226 4.64 -0.56 -7.75
N HIS A 227 4.55 -0.01 -6.55
CA HIS A 227 5.69 0.48 -5.81
C HIS A 227 6.33 -0.63 -4.95
N ASP A 228 5.67 -1.78 -4.82
CA ASP A 228 6.16 -2.94 -4.07
C ASP A 228 6.88 -3.93 -5.00
N LEU A 229 8.21 -4.02 -4.84
CA LEU A 229 9.06 -4.93 -5.61
C LEU A 229 8.78 -6.41 -5.29
N GLY A 230 8.29 -6.74 -4.11
CA GLY A 230 7.88 -8.09 -3.75
C GLY A 230 6.68 -8.55 -4.56
N VAL A 231 5.71 -7.66 -4.78
CA VAL A 231 4.55 -7.90 -5.68
C VAL A 231 5.02 -8.25 -7.08
N ILE A 232 5.97 -7.47 -7.62
CA ILE A 232 6.49 -7.71 -8.97
C ILE A 232 7.30 -8.99 -9.05
N ALA A 233 8.09 -9.30 -8.01
CA ALA A 233 8.88 -10.54 -7.94
C ALA A 233 7.99 -11.80 -8.04
N GLU A 234 6.79 -11.76 -7.44
CA GLU A 234 5.85 -12.88 -7.44
C GLU A 234 5.00 -12.99 -8.73
N THR A 235 4.81 -11.87 -9.46
CA THR A 235 3.79 -11.82 -10.53
C THR A 235 4.34 -11.59 -11.93
N CYS A 236 5.52 -10.99 -12.07
CA CYS A 236 6.02 -10.53 -13.35
C CYS A 236 7.35 -11.17 -13.74
N ALA A 237 7.40 -11.72 -14.96
CA ALA A 237 8.63 -12.30 -15.52
C ALA A 237 9.66 -11.23 -15.90
N ARG A 238 9.20 -10.05 -16.32
CA ARG A 238 10.04 -8.91 -16.70
C ARG A 238 9.70 -7.69 -15.86
N LEU A 239 10.69 -6.86 -15.66
CA LEU A 239 10.62 -5.64 -14.86
C LEU A 239 11.15 -4.44 -15.65
N LEU A 240 10.46 -3.32 -15.53
CA LEU A 240 10.80 -2.02 -16.06
C LEU A 240 10.85 -1.03 -14.92
N VAL A 241 11.98 -0.40 -14.70
CA VAL A 241 12.20 0.59 -13.63
C VAL A 241 12.12 1.99 -14.21
N MET A 242 11.19 2.80 -13.71
CA MET A 242 10.96 4.17 -14.14
C MET A 242 11.42 5.19 -13.11
N ARG A 243 12.06 6.26 -13.60
CA ARG A 243 12.42 7.43 -12.82
C ARG A 243 12.24 8.69 -13.66
N ASP A 244 11.63 9.73 -13.09
CA ASP A 244 11.47 11.05 -13.73
C ASP A 244 10.88 11.02 -15.17
N GLY A 245 9.99 10.05 -15.43
CA GLY A 245 9.34 9.86 -16.73
C GLY A 245 10.11 8.98 -17.72
N GLU A 246 11.28 8.47 -17.37
CA GLU A 246 12.15 7.66 -18.22
C GLU A 246 12.30 6.23 -17.70
N VAL A 247 12.60 5.30 -18.60
CA VAL A 247 13.01 3.93 -18.24
C VAL A 247 14.50 3.93 -17.97
N VAL A 248 14.90 3.70 -16.72
CA VAL A 248 16.30 3.69 -16.31
C VAL A 248 16.94 2.30 -16.37
N GLU A 249 16.13 1.25 -16.21
CA GLU A 249 16.58 -0.14 -16.33
C GLU A 249 15.42 -1.05 -16.71
N GLN A 250 15.66 -2.09 -17.52
CA GLN A 250 14.66 -3.11 -17.85
C GLN A 250 15.32 -4.47 -18.12
N GLY A 251 14.57 -5.55 -17.89
CA GLY A 251 15.02 -6.92 -18.13
C GLY A 251 14.23 -7.98 -17.37
N PRO A 252 14.74 -9.22 -17.31
CA PRO A 252 14.16 -10.27 -16.49
C PRO A 252 14.11 -9.87 -15.01
N THR A 253 12.97 -10.05 -14.36
CA THR A 253 12.74 -9.63 -12.97
C THR A 253 13.78 -10.23 -12.03
N ALA A 254 14.04 -11.54 -12.13
CA ALA A 254 15.03 -12.22 -11.27
C ALA A 254 16.42 -11.57 -11.35
N ARG A 255 16.86 -11.18 -12.56
CA ARG A 255 18.16 -10.51 -12.74
C ARG A 255 18.18 -9.12 -12.09
N LEU A 256 17.16 -8.28 -12.36
CA LEU A 256 17.14 -6.92 -11.84
C LEU A 256 17.06 -6.88 -10.30
N LEU A 257 16.42 -7.88 -9.70
CA LEU A 257 16.32 -8.00 -8.23
C LEU A 257 17.61 -8.51 -7.57
N THR A 258 18.44 -9.28 -8.29
CA THR A 258 19.67 -9.86 -7.73
C THR A 258 20.95 -9.13 -8.16
N ASP A 259 21.00 -8.61 -9.39
CA ASP A 259 22.15 -7.92 -9.98
C ASP A 259 21.72 -6.65 -10.75
N PRO A 260 21.18 -5.62 -10.05
CA PRO A 260 20.83 -4.35 -10.67
C PRO A 260 22.08 -3.59 -11.12
N ARG A 261 22.04 -2.98 -12.30
CA ARG A 261 23.15 -2.19 -12.83
C ARG A 261 23.01 -0.70 -12.52
N HIS A 262 21.81 -0.18 -12.67
CA HIS A 262 21.54 1.24 -12.48
C HIS A 262 21.53 1.62 -10.98
N SER A 263 22.16 2.75 -10.62
CA SER A 263 22.29 3.23 -9.24
C SER A 263 20.93 3.43 -8.56
N TYR A 264 19.94 3.93 -9.28
CA TYR A 264 18.59 4.12 -8.78
C TYR A 264 17.89 2.78 -8.45
N THR A 265 18.04 1.76 -9.30
CA THR A 265 17.49 0.41 -9.01
C THR A 265 18.13 -0.17 -7.75
N LYS A 266 19.46 0.01 -7.57
CA LYS A 266 20.17 -0.39 -6.35
C LYS A 266 19.61 0.31 -5.11
N SER A 267 19.41 1.63 -5.18
CA SER A 267 18.87 2.41 -4.05
C SER A 267 17.43 2.03 -3.74
N LEU A 268 16.61 1.77 -4.77
CA LEU A 268 15.23 1.33 -4.61
C LEU A 268 15.15 -0.04 -3.90
N LEU A 269 15.98 -1.00 -4.32
CA LEU A 269 16.08 -2.32 -3.68
C LEU A 269 16.60 -2.26 -2.24
N ALA A 270 17.57 -1.40 -1.97
CA ALA A 270 18.12 -1.21 -0.63
C ALA A 270 17.11 -0.56 0.35
N ALA A 271 16.13 0.17 -0.18
CA ALA A 271 15.07 0.79 0.62
C ALA A 271 13.93 -0.17 0.98
N VAL A 272 13.80 -1.34 0.31
CA VAL A 272 12.75 -2.32 0.59
C VAL A 272 12.98 -2.98 1.95
N PRO A 273 12.01 -2.92 2.87
CA PRO A 273 12.11 -3.63 4.14
C PRO A 273 12.17 -5.14 3.93
N ARG A 274 13.01 -5.83 4.70
CA ARG A 274 13.23 -7.27 4.57
C ARG A 274 12.93 -7.99 5.88
N LEU A 275 12.19 -9.10 5.80
CA LEU A 275 11.90 -9.94 6.96
C LEU A 275 13.13 -10.68 7.51
N ASP A 276 14.14 -10.91 6.68
CA ASP A 276 15.40 -11.56 7.09
C ASP A 276 16.43 -10.59 7.68
N ALA A 277 16.22 -9.27 7.57
CA ALA A 277 17.09 -8.27 8.19
C ALA A 277 16.86 -8.20 9.71
N PRO A 278 17.91 -8.07 10.53
CA PRO A 278 17.76 -7.93 11.97
C PRO A 278 17.01 -6.64 12.34
N SER A 279 16.27 -6.67 13.47
CA SER A 279 15.64 -5.47 14.00
C SER A 279 16.70 -4.42 14.35
N ARG A 280 16.54 -3.19 13.84
CA ARG A 280 17.39 -2.04 14.21
C ARG A 280 17.10 -1.52 15.62
N ALA A 281 15.95 -1.87 16.18
CA ALA A 281 15.51 -1.43 17.49
C ALA A 281 16.12 -2.24 18.65
N ALA A 282 16.63 -3.45 18.40
CA ALA A 282 17.08 -4.38 19.43
C ALA A 282 18.22 -3.85 20.36
N ALA A 283 18.92 -2.77 19.97
CA ALA A 283 20.07 -2.26 20.69
C ALA A 283 19.73 -1.36 21.91
N ASN A 284 18.49 -0.91 22.11
CA ASN A 284 18.17 0.20 23.03
C ASN A 284 17.05 -0.07 24.05
N SER A 285 16.56 -1.31 24.21
CA SER A 285 15.58 -1.61 25.26
C SER A 285 16.26 -1.72 26.61
N THR A 286 15.79 -0.97 27.62
CA THR A 286 16.20 -1.14 29.02
C THR A 286 15.35 -2.26 29.63
N PRO A 287 15.91 -3.47 29.84
CA PRO A 287 15.16 -4.56 30.45
C PRO A 287 14.81 -4.19 31.89
N GLY A 288 13.52 -4.29 32.26
CA GLY A 288 13.09 -4.14 33.66
C GLY A 288 12.50 -2.79 34.04
N ALA A 289 12.36 -1.81 33.13
CA ALA A 289 11.63 -0.59 33.40
C ALA A 289 10.13 -0.86 33.62
N GLU A 290 9.49 -0.17 34.57
CA GLU A 290 8.03 -0.22 34.71
C GLU A 290 7.34 0.28 33.43
N PRO A 291 6.22 -0.33 33.03
CA PRO A 291 5.51 0.09 31.83
C PRO A 291 4.94 1.51 32.00
N LEU A 292 5.16 2.36 30.99
CA LEU A 292 4.64 3.72 30.94
C LEU A 292 3.14 3.77 30.65
N LEU A 293 2.69 2.95 29.71
CA LEU A 293 1.28 2.81 29.34
C LEU A 293 0.85 1.36 29.52
N VAL A 294 -0.24 1.15 30.28
CA VAL A 294 -0.79 -0.19 30.55
C VAL A 294 -2.24 -0.23 30.15
N VAL A 295 -2.58 -1.20 29.33
CA VAL A 295 -3.94 -1.49 28.85
C VAL A 295 -4.36 -2.83 29.41
N ARG A 296 -5.53 -2.91 30.06
CA ARG A 296 -6.07 -4.15 30.61
C ARG A 296 -7.55 -4.33 30.26
N GLY A 297 -7.86 -5.46 29.66
CA GLY A 297 -9.22 -5.88 29.34
C GLY A 297 -9.96 -4.92 28.41
N LEU A 298 -9.24 -4.18 27.53
CA LEU A 298 -9.86 -3.13 26.73
C LEU A 298 -10.82 -3.72 25.70
N ALA A 299 -12.09 -3.29 25.76
CA ALA A 299 -13.13 -3.75 24.84
C ALA A 299 -13.85 -2.58 24.18
N LYS A 300 -14.18 -2.73 22.89
CA LYS A 300 -14.94 -1.77 22.10
C LYS A 300 -15.80 -2.45 21.05
N ALA A 301 -17.09 -2.07 20.97
CA ALA A 301 -17.99 -2.55 19.95
C ALA A 301 -18.70 -1.38 19.25
N TYR A 302 -18.95 -1.51 17.95
CA TYR A 302 -19.65 -0.54 17.12
C TYR A 302 -21.00 -1.07 16.65
N GLY A 303 -21.90 -0.16 16.31
CA GLY A 303 -23.21 -0.46 15.76
C GLY A 303 -24.37 -0.25 16.75
N PRO A 304 -25.62 -0.41 16.28
CA PRO A 304 -26.79 -0.22 17.12
C PRO A 304 -26.87 -1.30 18.20
N ARG A 305 -27.43 -0.97 19.36
CA ARG A 305 -27.46 -1.82 20.56
C ARG A 305 -27.84 -3.30 20.32
N ARG A 306 -28.69 -3.58 19.33
CA ARG A 306 -29.16 -4.95 19.00
C ARG A 306 -28.23 -5.71 18.02
N ARG A 307 -27.21 -5.05 17.40
CA ARG A 307 -26.28 -5.63 16.43
C ARG A 307 -24.90 -5.02 16.60
N ARG A 308 -24.39 -4.98 17.83
CA ARG A 308 -23.03 -4.54 18.08
C ARG A 308 -22.03 -5.55 17.56
N SER A 309 -21.09 -5.09 16.75
CA SER A 309 -19.95 -5.88 16.30
C SER A 309 -18.74 -5.52 17.17
N PRO A 310 -18.13 -6.48 17.87
CA PRO A 310 -16.93 -6.23 18.65
C PRO A 310 -15.78 -5.89 17.70
N ALA A 311 -15.07 -4.79 18.00
CA ALA A 311 -13.84 -4.39 17.32
C ALA A 311 -12.61 -4.66 18.19
N LEU A 312 -12.77 -4.62 19.52
CA LEU A 312 -11.78 -5.03 20.50
C LEU A 312 -12.49 -5.91 21.54
N GLU A 313 -11.83 -7.03 21.89
CA GLU A 313 -12.32 -8.01 22.85
C GLU A 313 -11.22 -8.33 23.88
N SER A 314 -11.21 -7.61 25.01
CA SER A 314 -10.27 -7.83 26.13
C SER A 314 -8.80 -7.74 25.70
N VAL A 315 -8.41 -6.59 25.15
CA VAL A 315 -7.02 -6.33 24.76
C VAL A 315 -6.19 -5.96 25.98
N ASP A 316 -5.08 -6.68 26.17
CA ASP A 316 -4.04 -6.41 27.16
C ASP A 316 -2.74 -6.02 26.44
N LEU A 317 -2.11 -4.92 26.85
CA LEU A 317 -0.91 -4.40 26.23
C LEU A 317 -0.12 -3.53 27.21
N ASP A 318 1.20 -3.65 27.20
CA ASP A 318 2.14 -2.82 27.95
C ASP A 318 3.12 -2.15 26.99
N LEU A 319 3.39 -0.87 27.21
CA LEU A 319 4.37 -0.09 26.47
C LEU A 319 5.34 0.56 27.46
N HIS A 320 6.65 0.33 27.25
CA HIS A 320 7.70 0.81 28.14
C HIS A 320 8.31 2.13 27.64
N PRO A 321 8.93 2.94 28.51
CA PRO A 321 9.64 4.14 28.12
C PRO A 321 10.74 3.82 27.09
N GLY A 322 10.86 4.63 26.03
CA GLY A 322 11.86 4.41 24.98
C GLY A 322 11.67 3.15 24.14
N GLU A 323 10.55 2.43 24.30
CA GLU A 323 10.21 1.25 23.54
C GLU A 323 9.42 1.61 22.27
N THR A 324 9.68 0.90 21.18
CA THR A 324 8.76 0.80 20.06
C THR A 324 8.09 -0.57 20.08
N LEU A 325 6.78 -0.59 20.31
CA LEU A 325 5.94 -1.77 20.21
C LEU A 325 5.23 -1.78 18.85
N GLY A 326 5.52 -2.77 18.02
CA GLY A 326 4.83 -2.99 16.76
C GLY A 326 3.48 -3.65 16.97
N LEU A 327 2.43 -3.14 16.32
CA LEU A 327 1.10 -3.77 16.31
C LEU A 327 0.73 -4.16 14.88
N VAL A 328 0.59 -5.46 14.64
CA VAL A 328 0.26 -6.02 13.32
C VAL A 328 -1.04 -6.81 13.34
N GLY A 329 -1.63 -7.03 12.17
CA GLY A 329 -2.85 -7.81 11.97
C GLY A 329 -3.56 -7.38 10.68
N GLU A 330 -4.53 -8.18 10.24
CA GLU A 330 -5.33 -7.88 9.04
C GLU A 330 -6.15 -6.60 9.16
N SER A 331 -6.64 -6.10 8.01
CA SER A 331 -7.59 -5.00 7.96
C SER A 331 -8.88 -5.38 8.72
N GLY A 332 -9.34 -4.49 9.60
CA GLY A 332 -10.51 -4.77 10.45
C GLY A 332 -10.21 -5.58 11.72
N SER A 333 -8.96 -5.95 12.02
CA SER A 333 -8.62 -6.65 13.28
C SER A 333 -8.78 -5.80 14.55
N GLY A 334 -8.93 -4.47 14.43
CA GLY A 334 -9.14 -3.56 15.55
C GLY A 334 -7.98 -2.58 15.83
N LYS A 335 -6.90 -2.58 15.06
CA LYS A 335 -5.69 -1.74 15.26
C LYS A 335 -6.01 -0.25 15.42
N SER A 336 -6.68 0.34 14.43
CA SER A 336 -7.06 1.76 14.47
C SER A 336 -8.11 2.07 15.56
N THR A 337 -8.92 1.07 15.97
CA THR A 337 -9.84 1.22 17.11
C THR A 337 -9.05 1.33 18.41
N LEU A 338 -8.01 0.49 18.59
CA LEU A 338 -7.11 0.58 19.73
C LEU A 338 -6.39 1.93 19.76
N ALA A 339 -5.81 2.36 18.62
CA ALA A 339 -5.17 3.67 18.50
C ALA A 339 -6.07 4.82 18.97
N ARG A 340 -7.31 4.86 18.46
CA ARG A 340 -8.30 5.90 18.80
C ARG A 340 -8.77 5.83 20.27
N ALA A 341 -8.82 4.62 20.85
CA ALA A 341 -9.14 4.46 22.26
C ALA A 341 -8.01 5.02 23.16
N LEU A 342 -6.75 4.76 22.82
CA LEU A 342 -5.59 5.24 23.57
C LEU A 342 -5.46 6.76 23.58
N VAL A 343 -5.76 7.44 22.48
CA VAL A 343 -5.73 8.92 22.41
C VAL A 343 -7.01 9.57 22.95
N GLY A 344 -7.94 8.77 23.48
CA GLY A 344 -9.20 9.27 24.04
C GLY A 344 -10.20 9.80 23.01
N ALA A 345 -10.02 9.47 21.73
CA ALA A 345 -10.96 9.84 20.67
C ALA A 345 -12.24 9.00 20.72
N HIS A 346 -12.11 7.71 21.04
CA HIS A 346 -13.23 6.78 21.22
C HIS A 346 -13.12 6.10 22.58
N PRO A 347 -13.95 6.47 23.57
CA PRO A 347 -13.88 5.83 24.88
C PRO A 347 -14.20 4.32 24.76
N PRO A 348 -13.43 3.46 25.48
CA PRO A 348 -13.71 2.03 25.50
C PRO A 348 -15.08 1.73 26.16
N ASP A 349 -15.65 0.58 25.86
CA ASP A 349 -16.89 0.11 26.50
C ASP A 349 -16.57 -0.63 27.81
N ALA A 350 -15.37 -1.22 27.94
CA ALA A 350 -14.86 -1.87 29.16
C ALA A 350 -13.31 -1.86 29.15
N GLY A 351 -12.74 -2.18 30.31
CA GLY A 351 -11.28 -2.21 30.52
C GLY A 351 -10.73 -0.89 31.03
N THR A 352 -9.43 -0.87 31.25
CA THR A 352 -8.72 0.29 31.81
C THR A 352 -7.48 0.61 31.00
N VAL A 353 -7.14 1.91 30.93
CA VAL A 353 -5.87 2.41 30.42
C VAL A 353 -5.25 3.25 31.51
N THR A 354 -4.01 2.93 31.90
CA THR A 354 -3.23 3.70 32.87
C THR A 354 -1.97 4.24 32.23
N PHE A 355 -1.57 5.44 32.62
CA PHE A 355 -0.33 6.09 32.20
C PHE A 355 0.47 6.46 33.47
N ALA A 356 1.72 6.02 33.55
CA ALA A 356 2.58 6.18 34.72
C ALA A 356 1.84 5.81 36.04
N GLY A 357 1.18 4.64 36.06
CA GLY A 357 0.45 4.11 37.19
C GLY A 357 -0.87 4.81 37.53
N GLN A 358 -1.27 5.86 36.79
CA GLN A 358 -2.50 6.60 37.02
C GLN A 358 -3.52 6.39 35.90
N PRO A 359 -4.83 6.38 36.16
CA PRO A 359 -5.84 6.31 35.12
C PRO A 359 -5.62 7.39 34.07
N LEU A 360 -5.68 6.98 32.78
CA LEU A 360 -5.54 7.88 31.66
C LEU A 360 -6.89 8.54 31.34
N ASP A 361 -7.14 9.72 31.91
CA ASP A 361 -8.33 10.49 31.60
C ASP A 361 -8.24 11.17 30.23
N GLY A 362 -9.38 11.62 29.69
CA GLY A 362 -9.46 12.18 28.34
C GLY A 362 -8.64 13.46 28.12
N ARG A 363 -8.33 14.25 29.15
CA ARG A 363 -7.51 15.46 29.06
C ARG A 363 -6.03 15.09 29.04
N ARG A 364 -5.61 14.21 29.95
CA ARG A 364 -4.23 13.72 30.04
C ARG A 364 -3.88 12.88 28.82
N ALA A 365 -4.80 12.00 28.37
CA ALA A 365 -4.63 11.23 27.15
C ALA A 365 -4.29 12.12 25.95
N ARG A 366 -5.04 13.21 25.79
CA ARG A 366 -4.86 14.13 24.65
C ARG A 366 -3.54 14.90 24.67
N ARG A 367 -2.84 14.97 25.77
CA ARG A 367 -1.52 15.61 25.86
C ARG A 367 -0.40 14.59 25.80
N GLU A 368 -0.48 13.56 26.63
CA GLU A 368 0.61 12.58 26.80
C GLU A 368 0.66 11.54 25.69
N VAL A 369 -0.48 11.26 25.05
CA VAL A 369 -0.60 10.26 23.99
C VAL A 369 -1.06 10.95 22.71
N GLN A 370 -0.18 11.05 21.72
CA GLN A 370 -0.47 11.71 20.46
C GLN A 370 -0.55 10.72 19.30
N LEU A 371 -1.36 11.05 18.28
CA LEU A 371 -1.62 10.21 17.12
C LEU A 371 -1.01 10.81 15.86
N VAL A 372 -0.19 10.03 15.17
CA VAL A 372 0.19 10.24 13.78
C VAL A 372 -0.78 9.45 12.91
N PHE A 373 -1.52 10.14 12.05
CA PHE A 373 -2.61 9.56 11.25
C PHE A 373 -2.09 8.84 10.01
N GLN A 374 -2.86 7.88 9.53
CA GLN A 374 -2.60 7.07 8.34
C GLN A 374 -2.54 7.90 7.05
N ASP A 375 -3.50 8.81 6.85
CA ASP A 375 -3.60 9.62 5.62
C ASP A 375 -3.08 11.04 5.87
N PRO A 376 -1.91 11.39 5.32
CA PRO A 376 -1.35 12.73 5.46
C PRO A 376 -2.16 13.80 4.72
N TYR A 377 -2.98 13.42 3.74
CA TYR A 377 -3.83 14.36 3.00
C TYR A 377 -5.09 14.72 3.79
N ALA A 378 -5.78 13.71 4.35
CA ALA A 378 -7.00 13.93 5.13
C ALA A 378 -6.72 14.51 6.53
N SER A 379 -5.51 14.27 7.09
CA SER A 379 -5.17 14.68 8.45
C SER A 379 -4.82 16.16 8.61
N LEU A 380 -4.45 16.85 7.54
CA LEU A 380 -4.05 18.26 7.54
C LEU A 380 -5.14 19.14 6.92
N ASN A 381 -5.63 20.13 7.65
CA ASN A 381 -6.63 21.05 7.11
C ASN A 381 -6.02 21.92 5.98
N PRO A 382 -6.46 21.76 4.72
CA PRO A 382 -5.85 22.43 3.57
C PRO A 382 -6.13 23.96 3.51
N ARG A 383 -6.98 24.47 4.41
CA ARG A 383 -7.30 25.90 4.54
C ARG A 383 -6.39 26.63 5.52
N LEU A 384 -5.59 25.90 6.30
CA LEU A 384 -4.65 26.45 7.26
C LEU A 384 -3.23 26.41 6.71
N THR A 385 -2.37 27.29 7.21
CA THR A 385 -0.93 27.19 6.97
C THR A 385 -0.33 26.10 7.85
N VAL A 386 0.82 25.55 7.43
CA VAL A 386 1.56 24.52 8.17
C VAL A 386 1.87 24.97 9.60
N GLY A 387 2.29 26.24 9.79
CA GLY A 387 2.56 26.78 11.11
C GLY A 387 1.33 26.80 12.03
N ARG A 388 0.14 27.10 11.46
CA ARG A 388 -1.12 27.03 12.23
C ARG A 388 -1.50 25.62 12.61
N ILE A 389 -1.29 24.65 11.70
CA ILE A 389 -1.59 23.23 11.94
C ILE A 389 -0.71 22.68 13.07
N ILE A 390 0.60 23.00 13.06
CA ILE A 390 1.53 22.54 14.11
C ILE A 390 1.25 23.27 15.43
N ALA A 391 0.86 24.54 15.40
CA ALA A 391 0.53 25.31 16.61
C ALA A 391 -0.81 24.93 17.23
N GLU A 392 -1.71 24.25 16.52
CA GLU A 392 -3.06 23.92 17.00
C GLU A 392 -3.06 23.17 18.35
N PRO A 393 -2.27 22.08 18.55
CA PRO A 393 -2.17 21.41 19.84
C PRO A 393 -1.64 22.32 20.96
N LEU A 394 -0.67 23.18 20.66
CA LEU A 394 -0.13 24.13 21.63
C LEU A 394 -1.20 25.12 22.12
N ILE A 395 -2.06 25.59 21.20
CA ILE A 395 -3.17 26.47 21.50
C ILE A 395 -4.24 25.75 22.32
N ALA A 396 -4.60 24.51 21.90
CA ALA A 396 -5.62 23.71 22.57
C ALA A 396 -5.25 23.37 24.02
N HIS A 397 -3.97 23.08 24.28
CA HIS A 397 -3.44 22.80 25.61
C HIS A 397 -2.95 24.04 26.37
N ARG A 398 -3.08 25.24 25.78
CA ARG A 398 -2.66 26.52 26.36
C ARG A 398 -1.16 26.56 26.72
N LEU A 399 -0.33 25.97 25.89
CA LEU A 399 1.13 25.92 26.05
C LEU A 399 1.77 27.17 25.41
N GLY A 400 2.53 27.89 26.20
CA GLY A 400 3.27 29.08 25.79
C GLY A 400 2.42 30.26 25.31
N ASP A 401 3.05 31.39 25.07
CA ASP A 401 2.49 32.57 24.41
C ASP A 401 2.63 32.47 22.86
N ARG A 402 2.29 33.53 22.16
CA ARG A 402 2.36 33.56 20.69
C ARG A 402 3.79 33.41 20.17
N ALA A 403 4.75 34.08 20.79
CA ALA A 403 6.15 34.07 20.36
C ALA A 403 6.79 32.70 20.63
N GLN A 404 6.54 32.13 21.80
CA GLN A 404 6.99 30.79 22.19
C GLN A 404 6.43 29.70 21.25
N ARG A 405 5.14 29.79 20.88
CA ARG A 405 4.53 28.85 19.91
C ARG A 405 5.16 28.98 18.52
N GLN A 406 5.47 30.21 18.07
CA GLN A 406 6.15 30.41 16.79
C GLN A 406 7.56 29.82 16.80
N ALA A 407 8.33 30.03 17.87
CA ALA A 407 9.66 29.44 18.03
C ALA A 407 9.59 27.90 18.05
N ARG A 408 8.64 27.35 18.80
CA ARG A 408 8.44 25.88 18.88
C ARG A 408 8.04 25.28 17.52
N VAL A 409 7.21 25.95 16.74
CA VAL A 409 6.84 25.53 15.37
C VAL A 409 8.07 25.48 14.48
N ALA A 410 8.95 26.50 14.51
CA ALA A 410 10.18 26.53 13.74
C ALA A 410 11.12 25.36 14.11
N GLU A 411 11.33 25.15 15.42
CA GLU A 411 12.13 24.03 15.94
C GLU A 411 11.57 22.66 15.48
N LEU A 412 10.26 22.45 15.59
CA LEU A 412 9.62 21.20 15.18
C LEU A 412 9.74 20.94 13.68
N LEU A 413 9.66 21.98 12.84
CA LEU A 413 9.89 21.85 11.40
C LEU A 413 11.32 21.40 11.11
N GLU A 414 12.31 21.99 11.77
CA GLU A 414 13.71 21.61 11.65
C GLU A 414 13.95 20.17 12.14
N GLN A 415 13.36 19.79 13.27
CA GLN A 415 13.44 18.42 13.81
C GLN A 415 12.92 17.37 12.82
N VAL A 416 11.89 17.69 12.03
CA VAL A 416 11.37 16.76 11.01
C VAL A 416 12.05 16.93 9.65
N GLY A 417 13.11 17.76 9.54
CA GLY A 417 13.87 17.99 8.32
C GLY A 417 13.16 18.88 7.28
N LEU A 418 12.39 19.84 7.76
CA LEU A 418 11.76 20.89 6.94
C LEU A 418 12.31 22.26 7.35
N GLU A 419 12.38 23.19 6.40
CA GLU A 419 12.79 24.55 6.70
C GLU A 419 11.74 25.30 7.53
N ALA A 420 12.15 26.18 8.43
CA ALA A 420 11.25 27.04 9.22
C ALA A 420 10.30 27.88 8.34
N SER A 421 10.75 28.29 7.13
CA SER A 421 9.98 28.99 6.11
C SER A 421 8.70 28.24 5.66
N ALA A 422 8.68 26.91 5.81
CA ALA A 422 7.53 26.05 5.51
C ALA A 422 6.29 26.42 6.34
N ALA A 423 6.46 27.07 7.51
CA ALA A 423 5.36 27.48 8.37
C ALA A 423 4.32 28.38 7.69
N ALA A 424 4.72 29.20 6.71
CA ALA A 424 3.84 30.12 6.01
C ALA A 424 3.04 29.49 4.86
N ARG A 425 3.46 28.30 4.40
CA ARG A 425 2.93 27.63 3.21
C ARG A 425 1.69 26.80 3.52
N SER A 426 0.90 26.50 2.46
CA SER A 426 -0.25 25.60 2.53
C SER A 426 0.20 24.13 2.46
N PRO A 427 -0.47 23.20 3.15
CA PRO A 427 -0.18 21.77 3.03
C PRO A 427 -0.24 21.23 1.59
N ARG A 428 -1.01 21.87 0.72
CA ARG A 428 -1.14 21.47 -0.71
C ARG A 428 0.15 21.62 -1.51
N GLU A 429 1.08 22.44 -1.04
CA GLU A 429 2.35 22.70 -1.71
C GLU A 429 3.45 21.65 -1.39
N PHE A 430 3.12 20.67 -0.53
CA PHE A 430 4.06 19.68 -0.05
C PHE A 430 3.76 18.29 -0.63
N SER A 431 4.82 17.48 -0.81
CA SER A 431 4.69 16.06 -1.17
C SER A 431 4.05 15.24 -0.05
N GLY A 432 3.62 14.01 -0.34
CA GLY A 432 3.06 13.08 0.65
C GLY A 432 3.98 12.87 1.86
N GLY A 433 5.26 12.61 1.62
CA GLY A 433 6.24 12.43 2.70
C GLY A 433 6.50 13.70 3.51
N GLN A 434 6.52 14.87 2.86
CA GLN A 434 6.63 16.16 3.57
C GLN A 434 5.39 16.44 4.42
N ARG A 435 4.18 16.12 3.93
CA ARG A 435 2.94 16.22 4.72
C ARG A 435 2.95 15.28 5.92
N GLN A 436 3.48 14.06 5.75
CA GLN A 436 3.64 13.12 6.87
C GLN A 436 4.59 13.69 7.94
N ARG A 437 5.70 14.29 7.55
CA ARG A 437 6.62 14.99 8.46
C ARG A 437 5.94 16.15 9.20
N ILE A 438 5.07 16.91 8.54
CA ILE A 438 4.24 17.95 9.16
C ILE A 438 3.26 17.33 10.18
N GLY A 439 2.65 16.19 9.86
CA GLY A 439 1.79 15.43 10.78
C GLY A 439 2.54 14.95 12.03
N ILE A 440 3.79 14.48 11.86
CA ILE A 440 4.66 14.10 12.97
C ILE A 440 5.02 15.34 13.82
N ALA A 441 5.42 16.46 13.20
CA ALA A 441 5.71 17.71 13.91
C ALA A 441 4.51 18.20 14.75
N ARG A 442 3.29 18.13 14.19
CA ARG A 442 2.05 18.44 14.90
C ARG A 442 1.85 17.53 16.12
N ALA A 443 2.07 16.22 15.97
CA ALA A 443 1.93 15.26 17.06
C ALA A 443 2.97 15.49 18.18
N LEU A 444 4.17 15.93 17.85
CA LEU A 444 5.25 16.25 18.81
C LEU A 444 5.07 17.60 19.50
N ALA A 445 4.20 18.48 19.01
CA ALA A 445 4.05 19.84 19.52
C ALA A 445 3.75 19.92 21.04
N PRO A 446 2.83 19.10 21.61
CA PRO A 446 2.54 19.14 23.05
C PRO A 446 3.56 18.40 23.94
N GLU A 447 4.68 17.92 23.37
CA GLU A 447 5.72 17.15 24.05
C GLU A 447 5.15 15.86 24.69
N PRO A 448 4.61 14.95 23.86
CA PRO A 448 4.00 13.74 24.37
C PRO A 448 5.06 12.75 24.87
N SER A 449 4.66 11.88 25.81
CA SER A 449 5.49 10.76 26.25
C SER A 449 5.26 9.51 25.38
N VAL A 450 4.07 9.40 24.74
CA VAL A 450 3.67 8.27 23.90
C VAL A 450 3.25 8.77 22.52
N LEU A 451 3.79 8.15 21.48
CA LEU A 451 3.41 8.41 20.10
C LEU A 451 2.73 7.15 19.51
N VAL A 452 1.48 7.27 19.12
CA VAL A 452 0.75 6.22 18.41
C VAL A 452 0.83 6.55 16.91
N CYS A 453 1.47 5.69 16.14
CA CYS A 453 1.60 5.84 14.69
C CYS A 453 0.66 4.85 14.00
N ASP A 454 -0.51 5.33 13.52
CA ASP A 454 -1.50 4.48 12.83
C ASP A 454 -1.18 4.46 11.33
N GLU A 455 -0.50 3.42 10.87
CA GLU A 455 -0.05 3.21 9.49
C GLU A 455 0.68 4.43 8.89
N PRO A 456 1.71 4.99 9.55
CA PRO A 456 2.28 6.29 9.19
C PRO A 456 3.00 6.32 7.84
N VAL A 457 3.19 5.18 7.19
CA VAL A 457 3.95 5.05 5.93
C VAL A 457 3.21 4.31 4.82
N SER A 458 1.97 3.85 5.06
CA SER A 458 1.24 2.98 4.12
C SER A 458 0.89 3.63 2.77
N ALA A 459 0.82 4.97 2.72
CA ALA A 459 0.51 5.75 1.51
C ALA A 459 1.76 6.37 0.85
N LEU A 460 2.96 5.94 1.25
CA LEU A 460 4.22 6.51 0.79
C LEU A 460 5.01 5.51 -0.04
N ASP A 461 5.76 6.02 -1.02
CA ASP A 461 6.72 5.22 -1.79
C ASP A 461 7.84 4.68 -0.91
N VAL A 462 8.42 3.55 -1.30
CA VAL A 462 9.42 2.80 -0.51
C VAL A 462 10.60 3.66 -0.05
N SER A 463 11.12 4.56 -0.89
CA SER A 463 12.23 5.44 -0.52
C SER A 463 11.83 6.50 0.51
N ILE A 464 10.64 7.10 0.36
CA ILE A 464 10.09 8.08 1.30
C ILE A 464 9.68 7.38 2.61
N GLN A 465 9.12 6.17 2.52
CA GLN A 465 8.82 5.32 3.65
C GLN A 465 10.07 5.08 4.52
N ALA A 466 11.19 4.67 3.91
CA ALA A 466 12.46 4.47 4.61
C ALA A 466 12.93 5.73 5.35
N GLN A 467 12.82 6.91 4.72
CA GLN A 467 13.17 8.20 5.35
C GLN A 467 12.26 8.56 6.54
N VAL A 468 10.96 8.30 6.45
CA VAL A 468 10.01 8.57 7.56
C VAL A 468 10.24 7.59 8.72
N ILE A 469 10.55 6.33 8.42
CA ILE A 469 10.91 5.32 9.41
C ILE A 469 12.18 5.74 10.17
N GLU A 470 13.22 6.16 9.45
CA GLU A 470 14.47 6.62 10.05
C GLU A 470 14.26 7.88 10.91
N LEU A 471 13.43 8.83 10.44
CA LEU A 471 13.03 10.00 11.21
C LEU A 471 12.34 9.59 12.52
N LEU A 472 11.34 8.69 12.47
CA LEU A 472 10.64 8.23 13.69
C LEU A 472 11.58 7.50 14.64
N ALA A 473 12.48 6.65 14.15
CA ALA A 473 13.47 5.97 14.98
C ALA A 473 14.48 6.94 15.62
N ARG A 474 14.89 8.01 14.91
CA ARG A 474 15.74 9.06 15.46
C ARG A 474 15.00 9.84 16.55
N LEU A 475 13.79 10.32 16.28
CA LEU A 475 12.98 11.08 17.24
C LEU A 475 12.66 10.24 18.49
N GLN A 476 12.39 8.94 18.32
CA GLN A 476 12.16 8.01 19.42
C GLN A 476 13.38 7.96 20.36
N ARG A 477 14.60 7.84 19.81
CA ARG A 477 15.83 7.82 20.62
C ARG A 477 16.16 9.18 21.26
N GLU A 478 16.07 10.27 20.49
CA GLU A 478 16.46 11.61 20.94
C GLU A 478 15.51 12.14 22.02
N LEU A 479 14.20 11.85 21.91
CA LEU A 479 13.18 12.35 22.82
C LEU A 479 12.74 11.31 23.87
N GLY A 480 13.29 10.09 23.86
CA GLY A 480 12.91 9.01 24.78
C GLY A 480 11.46 8.55 24.65
N LEU A 481 10.85 8.71 23.47
CA LEU A 481 9.45 8.41 23.25
C LEU A 481 9.14 6.92 23.37
N ALA A 482 8.00 6.59 23.98
CA ALA A 482 7.37 5.30 23.82
C ALA A 482 6.50 5.33 22.56
N VAL A 483 6.69 4.37 21.65
CA VAL A 483 6.01 4.37 20.34
C VAL A 483 5.17 3.10 20.16
N LEU A 484 3.88 3.27 19.89
CA LEU A 484 3.03 2.20 19.37
C LEU A 484 2.99 2.34 17.84
N PHE A 485 3.71 1.48 17.13
CA PHE A 485 3.82 1.51 15.67
C PHE A 485 2.88 0.48 15.03
N ILE A 486 1.81 0.97 14.43
CA ILE A 486 0.81 0.15 13.76
C ILE A 486 1.10 0.13 12.27
N ALA A 487 1.26 -1.05 11.69
CA ALA A 487 1.32 -1.23 10.24
C ALA A 487 0.77 -2.60 9.84
N HIS A 488 0.48 -2.77 8.56
CA HIS A 488 0.12 -4.05 7.97
C HIS A 488 1.34 -4.78 7.40
N ASP A 489 2.45 -4.07 7.12
CA ASP A 489 3.70 -4.64 6.63
C ASP A 489 4.58 -5.10 7.81
N LEU A 490 4.70 -6.42 7.94
CA LEU A 490 5.50 -7.07 8.99
C LEU A 490 7.00 -6.81 8.84
N ALA A 491 7.52 -6.61 7.63
CA ALA A 491 8.93 -6.33 7.43
C ALA A 491 9.28 -4.93 7.95
N VAL A 492 8.40 -3.95 7.71
CA VAL A 492 8.51 -2.60 8.29
C VAL A 492 8.46 -2.64 9.80
N VAL A 493 7.44 -3.35 10.36
CA VAL A 493 7.27 -3.44 11.82
C VAL A 493 8.47 -4.09 12.47
N ARG A 494 8.99 -5.19 11.91
CA ARG A 494 10.22 -5.84 12.42
C ARG A 494 11.40 -4.87 12.46
N GLN A 495 11.56 -4.08 11.41
CA GLN A 495 12.70 -3.15 11.29
C GLN A 495 12.72 -2.09 12.41
N VAL A 496 11.55 -1.62 12.86
CA VAL A 496 11.43 -0.48 13.80
C VAL A 496 11.11 -0.88 15.23
N SER A 497 10.65 -2.11 15.46
CA SER A 497 10.06 -2.51 16.74
C SER A 497 11.01 -3.34 17.60
N HIS A 498 10.99 -3.09 18.90
CA HIS A 498 11.65 -3.93 19.91
C HIS A 498 10.83 -5.19 20.20
N ARG A 499 9.50 -5.01 20.32
CA ARG A 499 8.52 -6.08 20.50
C ARG A 499 7.40 -5.94 19.46
N ILE A 500 6.77 -7.05 19.14
CA ILE A 500 5.60 -7.10 18.25
C ILE A 500 4.44 -7.72 19.01
N ALA A 501 3.25 -7.15 18.84
CA ALA A 501 1.97 -7.71 19.24
C ALA A 501 1.12 -7.97 17.99
N VAL A 502 0.55 -9.16 17.89
CA VAL A 502 -0.29 -9.59 16.77
C VAL A 502 -1.75 -9.53 17.19
N LEU A 503 -2.53 -8.68 16.51
CA LEU A 503 -3.95 -8.48 16.79
C LEU A 503 -4.79 -9.23 15.76
N HIS A 504 -5.61 -10.18 16.21
CA HIS A 504 -6.56 -10.93 15.41
C HIS A 504 -7.96 -10.85 16.00
N ARG A 505 -8.93 -10.39 15.20
CA ARG A 505 -10.35 -10.28 15.59
C ARG A 505 -10.55 -9.63 16.96
N GLY A 506 -9.88 -8.51 17.21
CA GLY A 506 -10.01 -7.75 18.43
C GLY A 506 -9.24 -8.29 19.64
N ARG A 507 -8.42 -9.32 19.50
CA ARG A 507 -7.62 -9.92 20.58
C ARG A 507 -6.14 -9.97 20.20
N ILE A 508 -5.26 -9.73 21.17
CA ILE A 508 -3.83 -10.03 20.98
C ILE A 508 -3.63 -11.53 21.12
N VAL A 509 -3.19 -12.16 20.03
CA VAL A 509 -3.00 -13.63 19.95
C VAL A 509 -1.57 -14.03 20.19
N GLU A 510 -0.60 -13.13 19.94
CA GLU A 510 0.81 -13.36 20.19
C GLU A 510 1.50 -12.03 20.50
N SER A 511 2.46 -12.02 21.43
CA SER A 511 3.30 -10.87 21.73
C SER A 511 4.66 -11.31 22.23
N GLY A 512 5.72 -10.65 21.77
CA GLY A 512 7.08 -10.98 22.18
C GLY A 512 8.14 -10.11 21.51
N PRO A 513 9.44 -10.40 21.74
CA PRO A 513 10.53 -9.76 21.02
C PRO A 513 10.34 -9.89 19.50
N ALA A 514 10.59 -8.80 18.77
CA ALA A 514 10.30 -8.73 17.33
C ALA A 514 10.94 -9.87 16.54
N ASP A 515 12.19 -10.18 16.83
CA ASP A 515 12.88 -11.29 16.14
C ASP A 515 12.24 -12.65 16.43
N ARG A 516 11.83 -12.92 17.68
CA ARG A 516 11.18 -14.20 18.05
C ARG A 516 9.83 -14.36 17.31
N VAL A 517 8.97 -13.36 17.36
CA VAL A 517 7.65 -13.40 16.70
C VAL A 517 7.77 -13.65 15.19
N VAL A 518 8.83 -13.08 14.55
CA VAL A 518 9.04 -13.24 13.11
C VAL A 518 9.72 -14.56 12.75
N THR A 519 10.72 -15.01 13.53
CA THR A 519 11.50 -16.22 13.16
C THR A 519 10.93 -17.51 13.72
N ALA A 520 10.19 -17.45 14.83
CA ALA A 520 9.61 -18.61 15.52
C ALA A 520 8.18 -18.28 16.02
N PRO A 521 7.21 -18.01 15.10
CA PRO A 521 5.84 -17.70 15.48
C PRO A 521 5.19 -18.89 16.22
N GLU A 522 4.52 -18.60 17.33
CA GLU A 522 3.85 -19.61 18.16
C GLU A 522 2.38 -19.78 17.74
N HIS A 523 1.73 -18.69 17.30
CA HIS A 523 0.33 -18.72 16.92
C HIS A 523 0.15 -18.99 15.41
N PRO A 524 -0.76 -19.90 14.99
CA PRO A 524 -0.97 -20.24 13.57
C PRO A 524 -1.29 -19.01 12.68
N TYR A 525 -2.05 -18.06 13.20
CA TYR A 525 -2.38 -16.82 12.49
C TYR A 525 -1.13 -15.96 12.23
N THR A 526 -0.18 -15.89 13.17
CA THR A 526 1.10 -15.18 12.97
C THR A 526 1.90 -15.84 11.85
N ALA A 527 1.96 -17.18 11.84
CA ALA A 527 2.61 -17.92 10.77
C ALA A 527 1.95 -17.67 9.39
N GLU A 528 0.62 -17.59 9.34
CA GLU A 528 -0.14 -17.26 8.12
C GLU A 528 0.18 -15.85 7.63
N LEU A 529 0.20 -14.87 8.52
CA LEU A 529 0.56 -13.47 8.18
C LEU A 529 1.98 -13.37 7.63
N LEU A 530 2.95 -14.01 8.29
CA LEU A 530 4.35 -14.03 7.85
C LEU A 530 4.51 -14.71 6.48
N ALA A 531 3.83 -15.84 6.28
CA ALA A 531 3.82 -16.53 5.00
C ALA A 531 3.14 -15.70 3.89
N ALA A 532 2.33 -14.70 4.22
CA ALA A 532 1.66 -13.85 3.25
C ALA A 532 2.52 -12.65 2.77
N VAL A 533 3.60 -12.33 3.46
CA VAL A 533 4.49 -11.21 3.06
C VAL A 533 5.25 -11.60 1.80
N PRO A 534 5.18 -10.79 0.73
CA PRO A 534 5.96 -11.02 -0.48
C PRO A 534 7.47 -10.97 -0.17
N SER A 535 8.23 -11.94 -0.67
CA SER A 535 9.67 -12.01 -0.43
C SER A 535 10.46 -11.67 -1.69
N LEU A 536 11.51 -10.87 -1.53
CA LEU A 536 12.51 -10.72 -2.57
C LEU A 536 13.44 -11.94 -2.60
N PRO A 537 13.89 -12.39 -3.78
CA PRO A 537 14.91 -13.42 -3.87
C PRO A 537 16.16 -12.97 -3.11
N THR A 538 16.70 -13.84 -2.27
CA THR A 538 17.98 -13.60 -1.58
C THR A 538 19.09 -13.53 -2.62
N PRO A 539 19.96 -12.51 -2.60
CA PRO A 539 21.18 -12.54 -3.39
C PRO A 539 21.94 -13.81 -3.05
N THR A 540 22.19 -14.67 -4.03
CA THR A 540 23.08 -15.81 -3.83
C THR A 540 24.44 -15.24 -3.38
N SER A 541 24.89 -15.66 -2.19
CA SER A 541 26.17 -15.33 -1.60
C SER A 541 27.30 -15.89 -2.50
N GLY A 542 27.65 -15.15 -3.56
CA GLY A 542 28.60 -15.63 -4.58
C GLY A 542 29.02 -14.58 -5.60
N SER A 543 29.13 -13.29 -5.24
CA SER A 543 30.03 -12.35 -5.94
C SER A 543 30.19 -11.05 -5.15
N LEU A 544 30.90 -11.15 -4.03
CA LEU A 544 31.73 -10.07 -3.51
C LEU A 544 33.17 -10.46 -3.86
N ILE A 545 33.58 -10.22 -5.07
CA ILE A 545 35.00 -9.99 -5.46
C ILE A 545 34.98 -8.85 -6.49
#